data_14306231ce7b411846bcaddb129e9173
#
_entry.id   14306231ce7b411846bcaddb129e9173
#
_cell.length_a   1.000
_cell.length_b   1.000
_cell.length_c   1.000
_cell.angle_alpha   90.00
_cell.angle_beta   90.00
_cell.angle_gamma   90.00
#
_symmetry.space_group_name_H-M   'P 1'
#
loop_
_entity.id
_entity.type
_entity.pdbx_description
1 polymer ?
#
loop_
_entity_poly.entity_id
_entity_poly.type
_entity_poly.pdbx_seq_one_letter_code
_entity_poly.pdbx_strand_id
1 'polypeptide(L)'
;MKKITIIFFLICGFTYSQNLTIESGASLTIEKTGTATVGGNFSNSGTVTMNSDADEFSAIKVSGTTSGDVTYNRFVNVASSNEWDLIGSPVDGLSISSFVSTNTSGTATLATNGSAYAVGYYNNSTDTWTNYTTGTVGGAGNFDIGKGYQMGTVSGGTQILAFTGSISSSDETQSIINNDAANSGSGRRWNLVANPYPTYINANDDADNTNNFLTTNVSKIDSNFLAVYGWDADGSGYTARGHDYNSNTAVYFAPGQAFMIASDDTSGENITFAEAMQTVSPASSDDFISGDVMENTEIYLRLYNYDEMIEDTHIKFQDNMTLGLDPGYDLGDFFQEAAITTRLVENDEGFNFAHQQLPVSAMENAVIPLVINQLAGQEFRINLHTATIPDPNVYLEDVEEGTMTNLLDGDFVYTPTSDLSGVGRFFIHMTADTMSSGEVSTSMLNAYKEIDASYITIEGLATQANETNVSLYIILGREVLSTTLNNN
;
A
#
# COMPACT_ATOMS: atom_id res chain seq x y z
N MET A 1 43.54 20.18 11.67
CA MET A 1 42.49 19.14 11.59
C MET A 1 42.86 18.19 10.47
N LYS A 2 43.19 16.94 10.80
CA LYS A 2 43.43 15.92 9.76
C LYS A 2 42.08 15.29 9.43
N LYS A 3 41.55 15.60 8.26
CA LYS A 3 40.39 14.87 7.73
C LYS A 3 40.89 13.51 7.24
N ILE A 4 40.44 12.42 7.87
CA ILE A 4 40.62 11.08 7.35
C ILE A 4 39.32 10.72 6.62
N THR A 5 39.36 10.77 5.31
CA THR A 5 38.30 10.20 4.47
C THR A 5 38.65 8.75 4.26
N ILE A 6 37.89 7.84 4.88
CA ILE A 6 38.06 6.40 4.68
C ILE A 6 37.06 5.98 3.61
N ILE A 7 37.57 5.68 2.42
CA ILE A 7 36.80 5.04 1.36
C ILE A 7 36.94 3.53 1.58
N PHE A 8 35.87 2.85 1.98
CA PHE A 8 35.83 1.42 2.13
C PHE A 8 35.65 0.73 0.76
N PHE A 9 36.69 0.02 0.30
CA PHE A 9 36.51 -1.03 -0.70
C PHE A 9 36.23 -2.35 0.04
N LEU A 10 35.08 -2.97 -0.26
CA LEU A 10 34.67 -4.24 0.31
C LEU A 10 35.58 -5.37 -0.22
N ILE A 11 36.40 -5.96 0.62
CA ILE A 11 37.04 -7.25 0.37
C ILE A 11 36.34 -8.30 1.24
N CYS A 12 35.73 -9.28 0.59
CA CYS A 12 35.09 -10.43 1.22
C CYS A 12 36.08 -11.21 2.08
N GLY A 13 35.83 -11.33 3.38
CA GLY A 13 36.67 -12.18 4.24
C GLY A 13 36.17 -12.23 5.69
N PHE A 14 35.80 -13.40 6.14
CA PHE A 14 35.58 -13.91 7.51
C PHE A 14 34.97 -12.95 8.55
N THR A 15 33.75 -13.25 8.98
CA THR A 15 33.00 -12.55 10.01
C THR A 15 33.62 -12.69 11.40
N TYR A 16 34.41 -11.73 11.80
CA TYR A 16 34.65 -11.42 13.20
C TYR A 16 33.72 -10.27 13.59
N SER A 17 33.06 -10.38 14.76
CA SER A 17 32.30 -9.26 15.36
C SER A 17 33.27 -8.08 15.54
N GLN A 18 33.18 -7.08 14.66
CA GLN A 18 34.03 -5.89 14.73
C GLN A 18 33.20 -4.72 15.23
N ASN A 19 33.74 -4.07 16.28
CA ASN A 19 33.16 -2.82 16.78
C ASN A 19 33.57 -1.66 15.86
N LEU A 20 32.68 -0.67 15.69
CA LEU A 20 33.00 0.58 15.05
C LEU A 20 32.93 1.70 16.09
N THR A 21 34.07 2.38 16.31
CA THR A 21 34.18 3.50 17.23
C THR A 21 34.60 4.76 16.48
N ILE A 22 33.83 5.83 16.62
CA ILE A 22 34.13 7.16 16.09
C ILE A 22 34.50 8.04 17.27
N GLU A 23 35.79 8.32 17.40
CA GLU A 23 36.34 9.11 18.50
C GLU A 23 35.98 10.60 18.38
N SER A 24 36.04 11.32 19.51
CA SER A 24 35.83 12.76 19.54
C SER A 24 36.74 13.50 18.56
N GLY A 25 36.19 14.34 17.73
CA GLY A 25 36.87 15.07 16.67
C GLY A 25 37.10 14.29 15.37
N ALA A 26 36.77 12.99 15.33
CA ALA A 26 36.70 12.22 14.09
C ALA A 26 35.34 12.41 13.39
N SER A 27 35.30 12.12 12.08
CA SER A 27 34.08 12.13 11.29
C SER A 27 34.02 10.94 10.36
N LEU A 28 32.82 10.36 10.25
CA LEU A 28 32.46 9.33 9.26
C LEU A 28 31.31 9.90 8.43
N THR A 29 31.44 9.83 7.11
CA THR A 29 30.32 10.12 6.20
C THR A 29 30.06 8.87 5.39
N ILE A 30 28.78 8.47 5.36
CA ILE A 30 28.28 7.40 4.48
C ILE A 30 27.49 8.11 3.40
N GLU A 31 28.03 8.18 2.22
CA GLU A 31 27.37 8.82 1.07
C GLU A 31 26.19 7.97 0.60
N LYS A 32 25.28 8.59 -0.15
CA LYS A 32 24.20 7.87 -0.82
C LYS A 32 24.76 6.64 -1.56
N THR A 33 24.10 5.53 -1.60
CA THR A 33 24.61 4.21 -2.03
C THR A 33 25.62 3.56 -1.10
N GLY A 34 26.23 4.34 -0.20
CA GLY A 34 27.20 3.80 0.76
C GLY A 34 26.50 2.93 1.81
N THR A 35 27.10 1.77 2.10
CA THR A 35 26.58 0.86 3.12
C THR A 35 27.65 0.46 4.11
N ALA A 36 27.25 0.22 5.37
CA ALA A 36 28.11 -0.29 6.40
C ALA A 36 27.42 -1.39 7.21
N THR A 37 28.14 -2.46 7.51
CA THR A 37 27.69 -3.50 8.46
C THR A 37 28.66 -3.58 9.62
N VAL A 38 28.17 -3.36 10.83
CA VAL A 38 28.92 -3.44 12.08
C VAL A 38 28.49 -4.71 12.81
N GLY A 39 29.30 -5.77 12.74
CA GLY A 39 29.01 -7.05 13.37
C GLY A 39 29.15 -7.06 14.89
N GLY A 40 29.65 -5.98 15.49
CA GLY A 40 29.76 -5.74 16.93
C GLY A 40 29.07 -4.47 17.36
N ASN A 41 29.62 -3.79 18.34
CA ASN A 41 29.06 -2.55 18.88
C ASN A 41 29.43 -1.31 18.04
N PHE A 42 28.50 -0.38 17.97
CA PHE A 42 28.70 0.96 17.41
C PHE A 42 28.81 1.99 18.53
N SER A 43 29.87 2.81 18.51
CA SER A 43 30.05 3.90 19.49
C SER A 43 30.50 5.17 18.78
N ASN A 44 29.70 6.25 18.91
CA ASN A 44 30.01 7.54 18.33
C ASN A 44 30.19 8.62 19.38
N SER A 45 31.40 9.19 19.47
CA SER A 45 31.71 10.41 20.21
C SER A 45 32.15 11.56 19.28
N GLY A 46 32.17 11.32 17.99
CA GLY A 46 32.54 12.26 16.94
C GLY A 46 31.33 12.73 16.13
N THR A 47 31.45 12.75 14.81
CA THR A 47 30.37 13.10 13.89
C THR A 47 30.16 11.96 12.88
N VAL A 48 28.91 11.47 12.80
CA VAL A 48 28.51 10.51 11.77
C VAL A 48 27.39 11.12 10.95
N THR A 49 27.59 11.17 9.63
CA THR A 49 26.60 11.69 8.67
C THR A 49 26.28 10.64 7.64
N MET A 50 25.01 10.46 7.39
CA MET A 50 24.46 9.55 6.39
C MET A 50 23.67 10.36 5.38
N ASN A 51 23.86 10.14 4.10
CA ASN A 51 23.27 10.93 3.03
C ASN A 51 22.32 10.10 2.18
N SER A 52 21.29 10.78 1.62
CA SER A 52 20.43 10.24 0.58
C SER A 52 20.15 11.29 -0.49
N ASP A 53 19.60 10.85 -1.62
CA ASP A 53 18.90 11.70 -2.59
C ASP A 53 17.53 11.08 -2.95
N ALA A 54 16.94 11.48 -4.07
CA ALA A 54 15.61 11.01 -4.47
C ALA A 54 15.54 9.49 -4.62
N ASP A 55 16.62 8.87 -5.13
CA ASP A 55 16.63 7.49 -5.59
C ASP A 55 17.55 6.58 -4.76
N GLU A 56 18.45 7.16 -3.96
CA GLU A 56 19.55 6.40 -3.33
C GLU A 56 19.71 6.76 -1.86
N PHE A 57 19.79 5.74 -1.00
CA PHE A 57 19.86 5.90 0.45
C PHE A 57 21.08 5.19 1.02
N SER A 58 21.85 5.88 1.88
CA SER A 58 22.89 5.23 2.67
C SER A 58 22.29 4.35 3.76
N ALA A 59 23.00 3.27 4.14
CA ALA A 59 22.54 2.36 5.17
C ALA A 59 23.66 1.93 6.13
N ILE A 60 23.31 1.81 7.43
CA ILE A 60 24.20 1.22 8.45
C ILE A 60 23.43 0.19 9.28
N LYS A 61 23.85 -1.07 9.22
CA LYS A 61 23.34 -2.15 10.07
C LYS A 61 24.30 -2.44 11.20
N VAL A 62 23.79 -2.45 12.44
CA VAL A 62 24.56 -2.74 13.64
C VAL A 62 23.97 -3.96 14.34
N SER A 63 24.76 -5.02 14.53
CA SER A 63 24.29 -6.25 15.19
C SER A 63 24.51 -6.25 16.71
N GLY A 64 25.28 -5.31 17.23
CA GLY A 64 25.54 -5.17 18.67
C GLY A 64 24.84 -3.96 19.26
N THR A 65 25.32 -3.48 20.39
CA THR A 65 24.80 -2.27 21.03
C THR A 65 25.21 -1.00 20.30
N THR A 66 24.39 0.02 20.38
CA THR A 66 24.64 1.34 19.79
C THR A 66 24.79 2.41 20.88
N SER A 67 25.63 3.41 20.66
CA SER A 67 25.74 4.59 21.51
C SER A 67 26.21 5.81 20.72
N GLY A 68 25.68 6.98 21.10
CA GLY A 68 25.92 8.25 20.42
C GLY A 68 25.06 8.43 19.18
N ASP A 69 24.90 9.69 18.78
CA ASP A 69 23.96 10.09 17.73
C ASP A 69 24.62 10.04 16.34
N VAL A 70 23.79 9.82 15.33
CA VAL A 70 24.12 9.99 13.93
C VAL A 70 23.18 11.03 13.33
N THR A 71 23.57 11.68 12.23
CA THR A 71 22.68 12.54 11.44
C THR A 71 22.37 11.86 10.13
N TYR A 72 21.11 11.54 9.90
CA TYR A 72 20.59 11.05 8.63
C TYR A 72 20.01 12.22 7.83
N ASN A 73 20.64 12.54 6.72
CA ASN A 73 20.18 13.53 5.74
C ASN A 73 19.24 12.85 4.75
N ARG A 74 17.92 12.93 5.03
CA ARG A 74 16.87 12.26 4.23
C ARG A 74 16.35 13.21 3.15
N PHE A 75 16.31 12.73 1.91
CA PHE A 75 15.62 13.42 0.84
C PHE A 75 14.11 13.44 1.10
N VAL A 76 13.47 14.58 0.83
CA VAL A 76 12.03 14.80 0.99
C VAL A 76 11.57 15.78 -0.08
N ASN A 77 10.49 15.44 -0.79
CA ASN A 77 9.95 16.25 -1.89
C ASN A 77 9.53 17.66 -1.46
N VAL A 78 9.36 18.52 -2.44
CA VAL A 78 8.86 19.88 -2.22
C VAL A 78 7.39 19.82 -1.80
N ALA A 79 7.03 20.53 -0.74
CA ALA A 79 5.65 20.65 -0.30
C ALA A 79 4.78 21.35 -1.36
N SER A 80 3.97 20.59 -2.06
CA SER A 80 2.96 21.08 -2.99
C SER A 80 1.59 20.48 -2.66
N SER A 81 0.60 20.67 -3.52
CA SER A 81 -0.74 20.12 -3.26
C SER A 81 -0.76 18.59 -3.21
N ASN A 82 0.15 17.92 -3.95
CA ASN A 82 0.14 16.47 -4.10
C ASN A 82 1.51 15.80 -3.87
N GLU A 83 2.56 16.55 -3.53
CA GLU A 83 3.94 16.02 -3.46
C GLU A 83 4.48 15.97 -2.02
N TRP A 84 3.63 15.67 -1.04
CA TRP A 84 4.06 15.43 0.33
C TRP A 84 4.60 14.02 0.46
N ASP A 85 5.78 13.86 1.08
CA ASP A 85 6.32 12.56 1.40
C ASP A 85 5.78 12.04 2.74
N LEU A 86 5.66 10.73 2.81
CA LEU A 86 5.37 10.01 4.05
C LEU A 86 6.69 9.48 4.63
N ILE A 87 7.15 10.09 5.71
CA ILE A 87 8.47 9.85 6.31
C ILE A 87 8.34 9.66 7.83
N GLY A 88 9.01 8.64 8.38
CA GLY A 88 9.30 8.53 9.80
C GLY A 88 10.75 8.86 10.12
N SER A 89 11.09 8.96 11.40
CA SER A 89 12.47 9.15 11.80
C SER A 89 13.26 7.84 11.68
N PRO A 90 14.37 7.79 10.89
CA PRO A 90 15.24 6.62 10.84
C PRO A 90 16.20 6.56 12.04
N VAL A 91 16.04 7.42 13.01
CA VAL A 91 16.84 7.50 14.25
C VAL A 91 15.92 7.73 15.45
N ASP A 92 16.30 7.24 16.61
CA ASP A 92 15.54 7.36 17.84
C ASP A 92 15.97 8.60 18.67
N GLY A 93 15.06 9.06 19.54
CA GLY A 93 15.31 10.12 20.52
C GLY A 93 15.22 11.55 19.96
N LEU A 94 14.98 11.75 18.67
CA LEU A 94 14.87 13.08 18.07
C LEU A 94 13.56 13.78 18.46
N SER A 95 13.64 14.91 19.12
CA SER A 95 12.44 15.73 19.39
C SER A 95 11.97 16.46 18.13
N ILE A 96 10.64 16.52 17.93
CA ILE A 96 10.01 17.22 16.79
C ILE A 96 10.38 18.71 16.81
N SER A 97 10.51 19.31 18.00
CA SER A 97 10.93 20.70 18.13
C SER A 97 12.38 20.93 17.70
N SER A 98 13.30 20.03 18.03
CA SER A 98 14.69 20.09 17.59
C SER A 98 14.81 19.87 16.09
N PHE A 99 14.07 18.92 15.54
CA PHE A 99 13.98 18.67 14.09
C PHE A 99 13.51 19.93 13.34
N VAL A 100 12.42 20.54 13.77
CA VAL A 100 11.90 21.77 13.16
C VAL A 100 12.93 22.91 13.28
N SER A 101 13.53 23.10 14.45
CA SER A 101 14.54 24.14 14.66
C SER A 101 15.76 23.97 13.74
N THR A 102 16.24 22.74 13.58
CA THR A 102 17.38 22.43 12.72
C THR A 102 17.05 22.68 11.26
N ASN A 103 15.89 22.23 10.80
CA ASN A 103 15.51 22.24 9.38
C ASN A 103 14.83 23.56 8.93
N THR A 104 14.55 24.49 9.84
CA THR A 104 14.06 25.86 9.51
C THR A 104 15.10 26.94 9.73
N SER A 105 16.32 26.63 10.21
CA SER A 105 17.39 27.58 10.47
C SER A 105 18.39 27.64 9.28
N GLY A 106 19.00 28.79 9.08
CA GLY A 106 19.99 28.99 8.00
C GLY A 106 19.36 28.96 6.61
N THR A 107 19.82 28.07 5.73
CA THR A 107 19.12 27.78 4.49
C THR A 107 17.99 26.83 4.83
N ALA A 108 16.81 27.38 5.13
CA ALA A 108 15.64 26.62 5.52
C ALA A 108 15.29 25.56 4.44
N THR A 109 15.08 24.33 4.87
CA THR A 109 14.71 23.22 3.98
C THR A 109 13.29 22.74 4.24
N LEU A 110 12.85 22.69 5.51
CA LEU A 110 11.46 22.36 5.85
C LEU A 110 10.53 23.51 5.45
N ALA A 111 9.49 23.20 4.67
CA ALA A 111 8.53 24.20 4.25
C ALA A 111 7.66 24.70 5.41
N THR A 112 7.18 25.94 5.28
CA THR A 112 6.30 26.58 6.25
C THR A 112 5.19 27.36 5.55
N ASN A 113 4.01 27.41 6.20
CA ASN A 113 2.90 28.25 5.76
C ASN A 113 2.30 28.98 6.98
N GLY A 114 2.60 30.26 7.11
CA GLY A 114 2.22 31.04 8.28
C GLY A 114 2.85 30.47 9.56
N SER A 115 2.02 30.00 10.49
CA SER A 115 2.48 29.35 11.72
C SER A 115 2.67 27.83 11.59
N ALA A 116 2.27 27.22 10.48
CA ALA A 116 2.34 25.77 10.27
C ALA A 116 3.68 25.37 9.65
N TYR A 117 4.20 24.24 10.09
CA TYR A 117 5.36 23.57 9.53
C TYR A 117 4.90 22.43 8.61
N ALA A 118 5.63 22.18 7.54
CA ALA A 118 5.38 21.04 6.68
C ALA A 118 5.91 19.74 7.32
N VAL A 119 5.45 19.48 8.51
CA VAL A 119 5.60 18.22 9.24
C VAL A 119 4.33 18.01 10.08
N GLY A 120 3.71 16.84 9.95
CA GLY A 120 2.45 16.54 10.62
C GLY A 120 2.20 15.04 10.70
N TYR A 121 1.17 14.65 11.41
CA TYR A 121 0.78 13.27 11.62
C TYR A 121 -0.64 13.01 11.10
N TYR A 122 -0.87 11.77 10.74
CA TYR A 122 -2.21 11.27 10.45
C TYR A 122 -2.91 10.87 11.75
N ASN A 123 -4.13 11.39 11.95
CA ASN A 123 -4.98 11.06 13.08
C ASN A 123 -6.12 10.16 12.61
N ASN A 124 -5.97 8.85 12.77
CA ASN A 124 -6.96 7.88 12.33
C ASN A 124 -8.29 7.93 13.12
N SER A 125 -8.31 8.52 14.33
CA SER A 125 -9.57 8.67 15.09
C SER A 125 -10.53 9.68 14.46
N THR A 126 -10.00 10.62 13.68
CA THR A 126 -10.75 11.69 12.99
C THR A 126 -10.60 11.66 11.48
N ASP A 127 -9.77 10.75 10.95
CA ASP A 127 -9.43 10.66 9.54
C ASP A 127 -8.92 11.99 8.98
N THR A 128 -7.93 12.56 9.64
CA THR A 128 -7.41 13.90 9.30
C THR A 128 -5.90 14.00 9.46
N TRP A 129 -5.29 14.80 8.62
CA TRP A 129 -3.90 15.23 8.76
C TRP A 129 -3.80 16.47 9.65
N THR A 130 -2.82 16.47 10.56
CA THR A 130 -2.58 17.58 11.48
C THR A 130 -1.11 17.99 11.45
N ASN A 131 -0.84 19.19 10.95
CA ASN A 131 0.51 19.76 10.94
C ASN A 131 0.85 20.42 12.27
N TYR A 132 2.11 20.31 12.69
CA TYR A 132 2.62 21.04 13.81
C TYR A 132 2.72 22.54 13.48
N THR A 133 2.52 23.38 14.49
CA THR A 133 2.58 24.84 14.37
C THR A 133 3.56 25.42 15.39
N THR A 134 3.89 26.71 15.26
CA THR A 134 4.68 27.45 16.26
C THR A 134 4.09 27.35 17.69
N GLY A 135 2.75 27.16 17.79
CA GLY A 135 2.07 27.01 19.07
C GLY A 135 2.06 25.59 19.63
N THR A 136 2.24 24.58 18.80
CA THR A 136 2.12 23.15 19.21
C THR A 136 3.44 22.40 19.21
N VAL A 137 4.43 22.81 18.41
CA VAL A 137 5.71 22.09 18.24
C VAL A 137 6.51 21.94 19.53
N GLY A 138 6.45 22.90 20.44
CA GLY A 138 7.17 22.85 21.73
C GLY A 138 6.68 21.78 22.70
N GLY A 139 5.44 21.29 22.51
CA GLY A 139 4.82 20.21 23.31
C GLY A 139 4.68 18.90 22.55
N ALA A 140 5.23 18.80 21.34
CA ALA A 140 5.02 17.64 20.46
C ALA A 140 5.76 16.36 20.92
N GLY A 141 6.77 16.48 21.79
CA GLY A 141 7.60 15.34 22.18
C GLY A 141 8.61 14.93 21.11
N ASN A 142 9.04 13.69 21.18
CA ASN A 142 9.91 13.09 20.18
C ASN A 142 9.08 12.52 19.02
N PHE A 143 9.72 12.27 17.88
CA PHE A 143 9.15 11.35 16.90
C PHE A 143 8.95 9.98 17.57
N ASP A 144 7.76 9.42 17.44
CA ASP A 144 7.50 8.05 17.87
C ASP A 144 8.21 7.09 16.89
N ILE A 145 9.02 6.18 17.43
CA ILE A 145 9.76 5.22 16.61
C ILE A 145 8.79 4.28 15.88
N GLY A 146 9.01 4.05 14.60
CA GLY A 146 8.10 3.24 13.77
C GLY A 146 6.81 3.94 13.31
N LYS A 147 6.59 5.21 13.67
CA LYS A 147 5.45 6.01 13.22
C LYS A 147 5.82 6.90 12.04
N GLY A 148 4.91 6.97 11.07
CA GLY A 148 5.04 7.85 9.93
C GLY A 148 4.45 9.25 10.17
N TYR A 149 4.95 10.20 9.39
CA TYR A 149 4.53 11.59 9.35
C TYR A 149 4.50 12.07 7.90
N GLN A 150 3.67 13.04 7.58
CA GLN A 150 3.78 13.74 6.31
C GLN A 150 4.83 14.85 6.43
N MET A 151 5.67 15.01 5.42
CA MET A 151 6.70 16.05 5.38
C MET A 151 6.84 16.68 4.00
N GLY A 152 7.37 17.90 3.94
CA GLY A 152 7.64 18.57 2.68
C GLY A 152 8.67 19.69 2.82
N THR A 153 9.46 19.89 1.77
CA THR A 153 10.53 20.87 1.72
C THR A 153 10.15 22.13 0.94
N VAL A 154 10.97 23.18 1.05
CA VAL A 154 10.78 24.42 0.29
C VAL A 154 11.20 24.23 -1.18
N SER A 155 10.48 24.87 -2.08
CA SER A 155 10.87 24.92 -3.50
C SER A 155 12.21 25.63 -3.70
N GLY A 156 13.10 25.03 -4.47
CA GLY A 156 14.44 25.55 -4.76
C GLY A 156 15.45 25.34 -3.62
N GLY A 157 15.07 24.62 -2.55
CA GLY A 157 15.97 24.17 -1.48
C GLY A 157 16.75 22.90 -1.89
N THR A 158 17.48 22.34 -0.90
CA THR A 158 18.25 21.10 -1.10
C THR A 158 17.39 19.83 -1.08
N GLN A 159 16.13 19.94 -0.70
CA GLN A 159 15.20 18.81 -0.48
C GLN A 159 15.75 17.77 0.54
N ILE A 160 16.58 18.22 1.47
CA ILE A 160 17.17 17.37 2.51
C ILE A 160 16.69 17.82 3.88
N LEU A 161 16.16 16.89 4.66
CA LEU A 161 15.84 17.07 6.07
C LEU A 161 16.80 16.27 6.94
N ALA A 162 17.38 16.90 7.95
CA ALA A 162 18.34 16.28 8.85
C ALA A 162 17.63 15.68 10.08
N PHE A 163 17.84 14.40 10.29
CA PHE A 163 17.39 13.64 11.46
C PHE A 163 18.60 13.25 12.31
N THR A 164 18.68 13.76 13.54
CA THR A 164 19.82 13.49 14.44
C THR A 164 19.34 12.78 15.69
N GLY A 165 19.85 11.57 15.93
CA GLY A 165 19.51 10.72 17.06
C GLY A 165 20.30 9.41 17.07
N SER A 166 19.93 8.49 17.95
CA SER A 166 20.61 7.20 18.08
C SER A 166 20.11 6.17 17.05
N ILE A 167 20.98 5.21 16.71
CA ILE A 167 20.59 4.07 15.90
C ILE A 167 19.89 3.03 16.79
N SER A 168 18.74 2.52 16.39
CA SER A 168 18.16 1.31 16.99
C SER A 168 18.77 0.06 16.35
N SER A 169 19.14 -0.91 17.18
CA SER A 169 19.67 -2.23 16.82
C SER A 169 18.86 -3.36 17.49
N SER A 170 17.60 -3.11 17.78
CA SER A 170 16.67 -4.06 18.41
C SER A 170 15.33 -4.04 17.67
N ASP A 171 14.48 -5.01 18.00
CA ASP A 171 13.09 -4.96 17.53
C ASP A 171 12.39 -3.70 18.04
N GLU A 172 11.68 -3.02 17.12
CA GLU A 172 10.86 -1.86 17.42
C GLU A 172 9.39 -2.18 17.22
N THR A 173 8.53 -1.53 18.00
CA THR A 173 7.08 -1.74 17.90
C THR A 173 6.34 -0.43 17.76
N GLN A 174 5.30 -0.43 16.92
CA GLN A 174 4.39 0.69 16.75
C GLN A 174 2.96 0.25 17.02
N SER A 175 2.23 1.03 17.83
CA SER A 175 0.82 0.77 18.08
C SER A 175 -0.03 1.15 16.87
N ILE A 176 -0.96 0.27 16.51
CA ILE A 176 -1.96 0.47 15.47
C ILE A 176 -3.34 0.19 16.03
N ILE A 177 -4.37 0.76 15.42
CA ILE A 177 -5.77 0.60 15.86
C ILE A 177 -6.74 0.85 14.71
N ASN A 178 -7.85 0.12 14.71
CA ASN A 178 -9.01 0.44 13.88
C ASN A 178 -10.01 1.30 14.68
N ASN A 179 -10.15 2.56 14.33
CA ASN A 179 -11.15 3.47 14.90
C ASN A 179 -12.48 3.47 14.12
N ASP A 180 -12.62 2.62 13.09
CA ASP A 180 -13.83 2.43 12.30
C ASP A 180 -14.56 1.15 12.72
N ALA A 181 -15.08 1.12 13.95
CA ALA A 181 -15.78 -0.05 14.50
C ALA A 181 -17.04 -0.44 13.71
N ALA A 182 -17.55 0.42 12.83
CA ALA A 182 -18.73 0.17 12.01
C ALA A 182 -18.40 -0.36 10.61
N ASN A 183 -17.10 -0.49 10.26
CA ASN A 183 -16.64 -0.77 8.90
C ASN A 183 -17.29 0.14 7.84
N SER A 184 -17.35 1.43 8.14
CA SER A 184 -18.05 2.43 7.30
C SER A 184 -17.27 2.83 6.04
N GLY A 185 -16.12 2.19 5.76
CA GLY A 185 -15.23 2.56 4.68
C GLY A 185 -14.43 3.84 4.95
N SER A 186 -14.49 4.37 6.19
CA SER A 186 -13.72 5.57 6.55
C SER A 186 -12.24 5.25 6.69
N GLY A 187 -11.39 6.27 6.49
CA GLY A 187 -9.94 6.15 6.67
C GLY A 187 -9.47 5.79 8.09
N ARG A 188 -10.39 5.56 9.04
CA ARG A 188 -10.08 5.32 10.46
C ARG A 188 -9.46 3.97 10.76
N ARG A 189 -9.45 3.02 9.81
CA ARG A 189 -8.70 1.77 9.92
C ARG A 189 -7.21 1.93 9.62
N TRP A 190 -6.84 3.00 8.91
CA TRP A 190 -5.49 3.22 8.44
C TRP A 190 -4.57 3.77 9.52
N ASN A 191 -3.36 3.25 9.55
CA ASN A 191 -2.30 3.66 10.46
C ASN A 191 -1.05 3.95 9.65
N LEU A 192 -0.48 5.14 9.83
CA LEU A 192 0.75 5.53 9.16
C LEU A 192 1.94 5.07 9.99
N VAL A 193 2.69 4.12 9.47
CA VAL A 193 3.88 3.53 10.09
C VAL A 193 5.11 3.76 9.23
N ALA A 194 6.32 3.60 9.77
CA ALA A 194 7.54 3.88 9.04
C ALA A 194 8.68 2.96 9.45
N ASN A 195 9.59 2.69 8.52
CA ASN A 195 10.85 2.02 8.81
C ASN A 195 11.66 2.82 9.86
N PRO A 196 11.88 2.27 11.08
CA PRO A 196 12.54 2.99 12.18
C PRO A 196 14.06 2.97 12.10
N TYR A 197 14.63 2.27 11.12
CA TYR A 197 16.07 2.01 11.07
C TYR A 197 16.75 2.84 9.98
N PRO A 198 18.04 3.21 10.17
CA PRO A 198 18.87 3.77 9.11
C PRO A 198 19.40 2.67 8.17
N THR A 199 18.56 1.71 7.85
CA THR A 199 18.75 0.60 6.92
C THR A 199 17.53 0.43 6.09
N TYR A 200 17.63 -0.32 4.99
CA TYR A 200 16.44 -0.87 4.38
C TYR A 200 15.86 -1.99 5.26
N ILE A 201 14.58 -2.28 5.12
CA ILE A 201 13.95 -3.48 5.67
C ILE A 201 13.20 -4.25 4.57
N ASN A 202 13.19 -5.57 4.69
CA ASN A 202 12.46 -6.45 3.79
C ASN A 202 10.95 -6.28 4.02
N ALA A 203 10.20 -6.01 2.95
CA ALA A 203 8.76 -5.79 3.04
C ALA A 203 7.93 -7.06 2.80
N ASN A 204 8.35 -7.89 1.85
CA ASN A 204 7.60 -9.07 1.38
C ASN A 204 8.45 -10.34 1.32
N ASP A 205 7.82 -11.46 0.97
CA ASP A 205 8.44 -12.80 0.92
C ASP A 205 9.55 -12.89 -0.12
N ASP A 206 9.45 -12.16 -1.23
CA ASP A 206 10.50 -12.13 -2.26
C ASP A 206 11.76 -11.42 -1.80
N ALA A 207 11.65 -10.46 -0.88
CA ALA A 207 12.82 -9.83 -0.27
C ALA A 207 13.51 -10.77 0.75
N ASP A 208 12.74 -11.42 1.60
CA ASP A 208 13.17 -12.47 2.54
C ASP A 208 11.94 -13.25 2.99
N ASN A 209 11.84 -14.52 2.64
CA ASN A 209 10.67 -15.38 2.92
C ASN A 209 10.42 -15.67 4.40
N THR A 210 11.25 -15.20 5.30
CA THR A 210 11.16 -15.45 6.75
C THR A 210 11.13 -14.15 7.55
N ASN A 211 12.02 -13.22 7.19
CA ASN A 211 12.23 -11.99 7.96
C ASN A 211 11.77 -10.78 7.13
N ASN A 212 10.48 -10.69 6.90
CA ASN A 212 9.86 -9.56 6.21
C ASN A 212 8.71 -8.97 7.01
N PHE A 213 8.32 -7.75 6.68
CA PHE A 213 7.32 -6.99 7.42
C PHE A 213 5.92 -7.62 7.34
N LEU A 214 5.47 -8.04 6.16
CA LEU A 214 4.12 -8.58 5.97
C LEU A 214 3.96 -9.92 6.68
N THR A 215 4.91 -10.85 6.53
CA THR A 215 4.87 -12.15 7.21
C THR A 215 4.89 -12.00 8.74
N THR A 216 5.75 -11.11 9.26
CA THR A 216 5.85 -10.89 10.72
C THR A 216 4.57 -10.31 11.30
N ASN A 217 3.87 -9.48 10.56
CA ASN A 217 2.69 -8.75 11.04
C ASN A 217 1.36 -9.27 10.46
N VAL A 218 1.36 -10.43 9.79
CA VAL A 218 0.20 -10.98 9.10
C VAL A 218 -1.08 -11.07 9.95
N SER A 219 -0.94 -11.34 11.25
CA SER A 219 -2.08 -11.44 12.17
C SER A 219 -2.49 -10.10 12.81
N LYS A 220 -1.89 -8.99 12.36
CA LYS A 220 -2.08 -7.63 12.90
C LYS A 220 -2.68 -6.68 11.86
N ILE A 221 -2.58 -7.05 10.61
CA ILE A 221 -3.10 -6.27 9.49
C ILE A 221 -4.43 -6.89 9.07
N ASP A 222 -5.41 -6.04 8.78
CA ASP A 222 -6.73 -6.46 8.27
C ASP A 222 -6.57 -7.35 7.03
N SER A 223 -7.18 -8.53 7.05
CA SER A 223 -7.03 -9.54 6.01
C SER A 223 -7.51 -9.09 4.62
N ASN A 224 -8.49 -8.18 4.56
CA ASN A 224 -8.97 -7.59 3.29
C ASN A 224 -7.98 -6.57 2.71
N PHE A 225 -7.05 -6.08 3.54
CA PHE A 225 -6.06 -5.06 3.22
C PHE A 225 -4.66 -5.51 3.64
N LEU A 226 -4.38 -6.81 3.58
CA LEU A 226 -3.07 -7.35 3.98
C LEU A 226 -2.00 -6.99 2.95
N ALA A 227 -1.61 -5.73 3.00
CA ALA A 227 -0.64 -5.10 2.13
C ALA A 227 -0.04 -3.88 2.82
N VAL A 228 0.98 -3.31 2.22
CA VAL A 228 1.50 -1.98 2.52
C VAL A 228 1.04 -1.02 1.43
N TYR A 229 0.58 0.16 1.83
CA TYR A 229 0.05 1.16 0.92
C TYR A 229 0.96 2.39 0.95
N GLY A 230 1.72 2.57 -0.11
CA GLY A 230 2.62 3.70 -0.28
C GLY A 230 1.95 4.85 -1.02
N TRP A 231 2.26 6.07 -0.60
CA TRP A 231 1.85 7.27 -1.30
C TRP A 231 2.75 7.52 -2.49
N ASP A 232 2.17 7.69 -3.65
CA ASP A 232 2.89 8.13 -4.84
C ASP A 232 2.85 9.66 -4.90
N ALA A 233 4.03 10.27 -4.79
CA ALA A 233 4.18 11.73 -4.76
C ALA A 233 3.88 12.41 -6.11
N ASP A 234 3.70 11.66 -7.19
CA ASP A 234 3.28 12.19 -8.49
C ASP A 234 1.76 12.53 -8.53
N GLY A 235 1.04 12.17 -7.46
CA GLY A 235 -0.38 12.47 -7.30
C GLY A 235 -1.32 11.38 -7.81
N SER A 236 -0.79 10.20 -8.19
CA SER A 236 -1.60 9.07 -8.65
C SER A 236 -2.37 8.38 -7.51
N GLY A 237 -1.97 8.60 -6.25
CA GLY A 237 -2.67 8.08 -5.08
C GLY A 237 -1.85 7.09 -4.25
N TYR A 238 -2.53 6.14 -3.61
CA TYR A 238 -1.90 5.07 -2.85
C TYR A 238 -1.73 3.81 -3.70
N THR A 239 -0.52 3.29 -3.73
CA THR A 239 -0.21 2.00 -4.37
C THR A 239 -0.05 0.91 -3.32
N ALA A 240 -0.81 -0.19 -3.47
CA ALA A 240 -0.74 -1.34 -2.60
C ALA A 240 0.35 -2.33 -3.02
N ARG A 241 1.03 -2.95 -2.06
CA ARG A 241 2.00 -4.03 -2.24
C ARG A 241 1.71 -5.15 -1.24
N GLY A 242 1.23 -6.27 -1.74
CA GLY A 242 0.98 -7.48 -0.95
C GLY A 242 2.20 -8.41 -0.88
N HIS A 243 1.97 -9.65 -0.42
CA HIS A 243 3.00 -10.69 -0.32
C HIS A 243 3.63 -11.03 -1.66
N ASP A 244 2.83 -11.14 -2.70
CA ASP A 244 3.24 -11.53 -4.05
C ASP A 244 2.65 -10.54 -5.08
N TYR A 245 2.98 -9.28 -4.91
CA TYR A 245 2.44 -8.23 -5.79
C TYR A 245 2.87 -8.40 -7.25
N ASN A 246 4.14 -8.72 -7.47
CA ASN A 246 4.67 -9.09 -8.78
C ASN A 246 5.51 -10.34 -8.55
N SER A 247 5.02 -11.51 -8.93
CA SER A 247 5.75 -12.77 -8.74
C SER A 247 7.26 -12.59 -8.99
N ASN A 248 8.06 -12.78 -7.93
CA ASN A 248 9.52 -12.63 -7.90
C ASN A 248 10.06 -11.18 -7.79
N THR A 249 9.32 -10.22 -7.25
CA THR A 249 9.86 -8.88 -7.01
C THR A 249 10.03 -8.61 -5.51
N ALA A 250 11.29 -8.54 -5.10
CA ALA A 250 11.64 -8.15 -3.74
C ALA A 250 11.32 -6.67 -3.49
N VAL A 251 10.53 -6.40 -2.44
CA VAL A 251 10.16 -5.05 -2.01
C VAL A 251 10.88 -4.70 -0.72
N TYR A 252 11.43 -3.48 -0.66
CA TYR A 252 12.17 -2.96 0.48
C TYR A 252 11.63 -1.59 0.87
N PHE A 253 11.63 -1.29 2.16
CA PHE A 253 11.41 0.07 2.62
C PHE A 253 12.74 0.77 2.87
N ALA A 254 12.91 1.91 2.25
CA ALA A 254 14.08 2.77 2.46
C ALA A 254 14.13 3.30 3.91
N PRO A 255 15.30 3.76 4.40
CA PRO A 255 15.42 4.38 5.72
C PRO A 255 14.43 5.50 5.94
N GLY A 256 13.59 5.37 6.97
CA GLY A 256 12.55 6.34 7.30
C GLY A 256 11.35 6.37 6.36
N GLN A 257 11.26 5.52 5.36
CA GLN A 257 10.09 5.46 4.48
C GLN A 257 8.84 5.06 5.26
N ALA A 258 7.76 5.82 5.10
CA ALA A 258 6.49 5.53 5.73
C ALA A 258 5.44 5.04 4.72
N PHE A 259 4.47 4.28 5.23
CA PHE A 259 3.40 3.67 4.47
C PHE A 259 2.18 3.45 5.36
N MET A 260 1.01 3.33 4.74
CA MET A 260 -0.22 3.00 5.45
C MET A 260 -0.41 1.49 5.55
N ILE A 261 -0.94 1.04 6.68
CA ILE A 261 -1.45 -0.30 6.90
C ILE A 261 -2.82 -0.23 7.55
N ALA A 262 -3.70 -1.18 7.25
CA ALA A 262 -5.01 -1.30 7.87
C ALA A 262 -4.96 -2.19 9.11
N SER A 263 -5.65 -1.81 10.17
CA SER A 263 -5.89 -2.68 11.33
C SER A 263 -7.37 -3.05 11.40
N ASP A 264 -7.68 -4.27 11.82
CA ASP A 264 -9.04 -4.70 12.17
C ASP A 264 -9.30 -4.66 13.68
N ASP A 265 -8.25 -4.49 14.51
CA ASP A 265 -8.37 -4.46 15.96
C ASP A 265 -8.82 -3.09 16.49
N THR A 266 -10.02 -3.07 17.09
CA THR A 266 -10.60 -1.85 17.70
C THR A 266 -10.09 -1.55 19.11
N SER A 267 -9.32 -2.45 19.72
CA SER A 267 -8.70 -2.29 21.04
C SER A 267 -7.30 -1.72 20.97
N GLY A 268 -6.68 -1.80 19.79
CA GLY A 268 -5.29 -1.44 19.54
C GLY A 268 -4.31 -2.58 19.84
N GLU A 269 -3.37 -2.75 18.96
CA GLU A 269 -2.31 -3.73 19.04
C GLU A 269 -0.99 -3.18 18.51
N ASN A 270 0.08 -3.95 18.59
CA ASN A 270 1.40 -3.51 18.13
C ASN A 270 1.86 -4.34 16.94
N ILE A 271 2.28 -3.66 15.89
CA ILE A 271 3.12 -4.25 14.85
C ILE A 271 4.58 -4.25 15.31
N THR A 272 5.38 -5.11 14.67
CA THR A 272 6.81 -5.24 14.95
C THR A 272 7.64 -4.97 13.70
N PHE A 273 8.65 -4.11 13.84
CA PHE A 273 9.78 -4.00 12.96
C PHE A 273 10.93 -4.80 13.58
N ALA A 274 11.12 -6.04 13.14
CA ALA A 274 12.14 -6.89 13.71
C ALA A 274 13.55 -6.50 13.22
N GLU A 275 14.57 -6.56 14.10
CA GLU A 275 15.96 -6.35 13.74
C GLU A 275 16.40 -7.23 12.56
N ALA A 276 15.87 -8.45 12.50
CA ALA A 276 16.17 -9.41 11.46
C ALA A 276 15.73 -8.97 10.04
N MET A 277 14.76 -8.06 9.93
CA MET A 277 14.32 -7.51 8.63
C MET A 277 15.34 -6.56 8.01
N GLN A 278 16.28 -6.04 8.77
CA GLN A 278 17.24 -5.05 8.31
C GLN A 278 18.18 -5.61 7.25
N THR A 279 18.34 -4.85 6.17
CA THR A 279 19.32 -5.12 5.10
C THR A 279 20.01 -3.83 4.66
N VAL A 280 21.28 -3.92 4.25
CA VAL A 280 22.04 -2.75 3.78
C VAL A 280 22.06 -2.64 2.26
N SER A 281 21.50 -3.59 1.55
CA SER A 281 21.59 -3.63 0.09
C SER A 281 20.34 -4.24 -0.50
N PRO A 282 19.32 -3.47 -0.81
CA PRO A 282 18.59 -3.74 -2.02
C PRO A 282 19.45 -3.26 -3.19
N ALA A 283 19.51 -4.02 -4.25
CA ALA A 283 20.23 -3.64 -5.44
C ALA A 283 19.53 -2.56 -6.27
N SER A 284 18.34 -2.12 -5.84
CA SER A 284 17.55 -1.10 -6.50
C SER A 284 17.24 0.04 -5.55
N SER A 285 17.38 1.20 -6.07
CA SER A 285 16.96 2.46 -5.55
C SER A 285 15.47 2.49 -5.27
N ASP A 286 15.13 3.34 -4.31
CA ASP A 286 13.92 4.08 -4.29
C ASP A 286 12.70 3.44 -3.65
N ASP A 287 11.76 4.34 -3.40
CA ASP A 287 10.45 4.09 -2.91
C ASP A 287 9.84 2.87 -3.61
N PHE A 288 9.32 1.99 -2.83
CA PHE A 288 8.82 0.67 -3.22
C PHE A 288 7.71 0.69 -4.29
N ILE A 289 7.46 1.82 -4.91
CA ILE A 289 6.40 2.06 -5.88
C ILE A 289 6.87 1.80 -7.29
N SER A 290 8.17 1.90 -7.57
CA SER A 290 8.73 1.67 -8.90
C SER A 290 9.11 0.20 -9.10
N GLY A 291 8.46 -0.46 -10.03
CA GLY A 291 8.86 -1.80 -10.43
C GLY A 291 7.82 -2.48 -11.28
N ASP A 292 7.73 -2.08 -12.52
CA ASP A 292 7.14 -2.90 -13.57
C ASP A 292 8.05 -4.07 -13.87
N VAL A 293 7.71 -5.26 -13.43
CA VAL A 293 8.18 -6.48 -14.09
C VAL A 293 7.01 -7.39 -14.34
N MET A 294 6.63 -7.45 -15.57
CA MET A 294 5.51 -8.15 -16.12
C MET A 294 5.92 -9.50 -16.67
N GLU A 295 5.67 -10.58 -15.96
CA GLU A 295 5.38 -11.89 -16.55
C GLU A 295 4.26 -12.58 -15.75
N ASN A 296 3.17 -11.88 -15.50
CA ASN A 296 2.01 -12.44 -14.82
C ASN A 296 0.96 -12.89 -15.84
N THR A 297 0.24 -13.93 -15.50
CA THR A 297 -0.99 -14.30 -16.21
C THR A 297 -2.11 -13.42 -15.65
N GLU A 298 -2.43 -12.34 -16.36
CA GLU A 298 -3.36 -11.32 -15.85
C GLU A 298 -4.19 -10.66 -16.93
N ILE A 299 -5.29 -10.04 -16.51
CA ILE A 299 -5.99 -9.01 -17.26
C ILE A 299 -5.93 -7.70 -16.47
N TYR A 300 -5.73 -6.60 -17.19
CA TYR A 300 -5.58 -5.27 -16.65
C TYR A 300 -6.59 -4.35 -17.31
N LEU A 301 -7.56 -3.85 -16.55
CA LEU A 301 -8.62 -2.98 -17.01
C LEU A 301 -8.34 -1.54 -16.61
N ARG A 302 -8.57 -0.60 -17.53
CA ARG A 302 -8.51 0.82 -17.29
C ARG A 302 -9.82 1.50 -17.56
N LEU A 303 -10.21 2.40 -16.66
CA LEU A 303 -11.33 3.30 -16.85
C LEU A 303 -10.83 4.69 -17.24
N TYR A 304 -11.44 5.22 -18.29
CA TYR A 304 -11.17 6.56 -18.82
C TYR A 304 -12.43 7.41 -18.78
N ASN A 305 -12.27 8.69 -18.44
CA ASN A 305 -13.24 9.71 -18.72
C ASN A 305 -12.80 10.49 -19.96
N TYR A 306 -13.49 10.31 -21.06
CA TYR A 306 -13.03 10.75 -22.40
C TYR A 306 -11.65 10.14 -22.72
N ASP A 307 -10.61 10.96 -22.80
CA ASP A 307 -9.23 10.51 -23.08
C ASP A 307 -8.33 10.47 -21.83
N GLU A 308 -8.85 10.87 -20.67
CA GLU A 308 -8.11 10.87 -19.40
C GLU A 308 -8.28 9.54 -18.69
N MET A 309 -7.18 8.85 -18.40
CA MET A 309 -7.18 7.64 -17.57
C MET A 309 -7.42 8.06 -16.11
N ILE A 310 -8.46 7.49 -15.51
CA ILE A 310 -8.89 7.84 -14.16
C ILE A 310 -8.42 6.80 -13.15
N GLU A 311 -8.63 5.50 -13.45
CA GLU A 311 -8.38 4.42 -12.50
C GLU A 311 -8.18 3.11 -13.23
N ASP A 312 -7.60 2.13 -12.56
CA ASP A 312 -7.41 0.79 -13.07
C ASP A 312 -7.65 -0.30 -12.03
N THR A 313 -7.81 -1.54 -12.50
CA THR A 313 -7.94 -2.72 -11.65
C THR A 313 -7.28 -3.91 -12.31
N HIS A 314 -6.64 -4.76 -11.51
CA HIS A 314 -5.90 -5.93 -11.96
C HIS A 314 -6.58 -7.21 -11.50
N ILE A 315 -6.67 -8.20 -12.39
CA ILE A 315 -7.11 -9.55 -12.07
C ILE A 315 -6.01 -10.49 -12.51
N LYS A 316 -5.36 -11.14 -11.57
CA LYS A 316 -4.28 -12.10 -11.79
C LYS A 316 -4.79 -13.53 -11.65
N PHE A 317 -4.13 -14.46 -12.32
CA PHE A 317 -4.45 -15.88 -12.26
C PHE A 317 -3.22 -16.67 -11.83
N GLN A 318 -3.34 -17.35 -10.69
CA GLN A 318 -2.23 -18.07 -10.09
C GLN A 318 -2.70 -19.39 -9.46
N ASP A 319 -1.80 -20.39 -9.41
CA ASP A 319 -2.07 -21.64 -8.72
C ASP A 319 -2.21 -21.42 -7.21
N ASN A 320 -3.07 -22.23 -6.59
CA ASN A 320 -3.37 -22.20 -5.16
C ASN A 320 -4.18 -20.99 -4.66
N MET A 321 -4.68 -20.14 -5.56
CA MET A 321 -5.67 -19.12 -5.23
C MET A 321 -7.08 -19.70 -5.17
N THR A 322 -8.01 -18.91 -4.57
CA THR A 322 -9.43 -19.26 -4.45
C THR A 322 -10.33 -18.28 -5.22
N LEU A 323 -11.64 -18.47 -5.17
CA LEU A 323 -12.62 -17.49 -5.67
C LEU A 323 -13.07 -16.51 -4.56
N GLY A 324 -12.68 -16.78 -3.31
CA GLY A 324 -12.90 -15.93 -2.15
C GLY A 324 -11.67 -15.09 -1.83
N LEU A 325 -11.59 -14.61 -0.59
CA LEU A 325 -10.46 -13.82 -0.13
C LEU A 325 -9.19 -14.68 0.02
N ASP A 326 -8.12 -14.25 -0.63
CA ASP A 326 -6.76 -14.75 -0.45
C ASP A 326 -5.89 -13.63 0.17
N PRO A 327 -5.75 -13.56 1.50
CA PRO A 327 -5.10 -12.45 2.19
C PRO A 327 -3.64 -12.26 1.74
N GLY A 328 -3.29 -11.02 1.39
CA GLY A 328 -1.96 -10.64 0.89
C GLY A 328 -1.77 -10.82 -0.62
N TYR A 329 -2.74 -11.46 -1.29
CA TYR A 329 -2.83 -11.62 -2.73
C TYR A 329 -3.98 -10.79 -3.30
N ASP A 330 -5.14 -10.80 -2.67
CA ASP A 330 -6.21 -9.84 -2.92
C ASP A 330 -5.93 -8.55 -2.15
N LEU A 331 -5.90 -7.41 -2.85
CA LEU A 331 -5.56 -6.13 -2.25
C LEU A 331 -6.76 -5.19 -2.31
N GLY A 332 -7.33 -4.90 -1.15
CA GLY A 332 -8.44 -3.98 -1.01
C GLY A 332 -8.10 -2.57 -1.55
N ASP A 333 -9.06 -1.92 -2.18
CA ASP A 333 -8.92 -0.53 -2.58
C ASP A 333 -8.81 0.38 -1.34
N PHE A 334 -7.85 1.30 -1.35
CA PHE A 334 -7.54 2.13 -0.18
C PHE A 334 -8.73 2.99 0.26
N PHE A 335 -9.40 3.64 -0.68
CA PHE A 335 -10.52 4.54 -0.38
C PHE A 335 -11.88 3.85 -0.43
N GLN A 336 -11.97 2.65 -1.00
CA GLN A 336 -13.22 1.93 -1.28
C GLN A 336 -14.18 2.70 -2.21
N GLU A 337 -13.70 3.72 -2.90
CA GLU A 337 -14.45 4.64 -3.75
C GLU A 337 -13.82 4.80 -5.15
N ALA A 338 -12.81 4.01 -5.50
CA ALA A 338 -12.17 4.06 -6.82
C ALA A 338 -13.18 3.91 -7.96
N ALA A 339 -12.89 4.52 -9.10
CA ALA A 339 -13.81 4.57 -10.25
C ALA A 339 -14.08 3.19 -10.85
N ILE A 340 -13.10 2.26 -10.74
CA ILE A 340 -13.23 0.86 -11.15
C ILE A 340 -12.52 -0.05 -10.16
N THR A 341 -13.21 -1.08 -9.66
CA THR A 341 -12.65 -2.13 -8.80
C THR A 341 -13.37 -3.44 -9.05
N THR A 342 -12.85 -4.52 -8.47
CA THR A 342 -13.54 -5.82 -8.45
C THR A 342 -14.14 -6.11 -7.08
N ARG A 343 -14.99 -7.16 -7.02
CA ARG A 343 -15.47 -7.79 -5.80
C ARG A 343 -15.14 -9.27 -5.84
N LEU A 344 -15.02 -9.90 -4.67
CA LEU A 344 -14.77 -11.34 -4.62
C LEU A 344 -15.87 -12.11 -5.35
N VAL A 345 -15.47 -13.17 -6.05
CA VAL A 345 -16.41 -14.04 -6.77
C VAL A 345 -17.22 -14.90 -5.80
N GLU A 346 -16.59 -15.31 -4.69
CA GLU A 346 -17.24 -16.08 -3.62
C GLU A 346 -17.00 -15.44 -2.25
N ASN A 347 -17.96 -15.60 -1.36
CA ASN A 347 -17.90 -15.13 0.04
C ASN A 347 -17.61 -13.62 0.16
N ASP A 348 -18.14 -12.81 -0.76
CA ASP A 348 -17.96 -11.37 -0.78
C ASP A 348 -18.53 -10.71 0.49
N GLU A 349 -17.67 -10.05 1.25
CA GLU A 349 -18.02 -9.33 2.48
C GLU A 349 -18.32 -7.85 2.25
N GLY A 350 -18.26 -7.39 1.00
CA GLY A 350 -18.61 -6.04 0.62
C GLY A 350 -17.43 -5.09 0.45
N PHE A 351 -16.19 -5.59 0.38
CA PHE A 351 -15.00 -4.78 0.12
C PHE A 351 -14.68 -4.72 -1.37
N ASN A 352 -14.25 -3.55 -1.83
CA ASN A 352 -13.75 -3.32 -3.18
C ASN A 352 -12.26 -3.67 -3.24
N PHE A 353 -11.84 -4.35 -4.31
CA PHE A 353 -10.46 -4.76 -4.52
C PHE A 353 -9.86 -4.07 -5.74
N ALA A 354 -8.74 -3.38 -5.55
CA ALA A 354 -7.92 -2.83 -6.63
C ALA A 354 -7.20 -3.95 -7.39
N HIS A 355 -6.79 -5.00 -6.66
CA HIS A 355 -6.18 -6.21 -7.22
C HIS A 355 -6.90 -7.44 -6.68
N GLN A 356 -7.21 -8.37 -7.57
CA GLN A 356 -7.78 -9.68 -7.21
C GLN A 356 -6.94 -10.79 -7.83
N GLN A 357 -6.66 -11.85 -7.05
CA GLN A 357 -5.99 -13.04 -7.55
C GLN A 357 -6.95 -14.23 -7.53
N LEU A 358 -7.06 -14.89 -8.66
CA LEU A 358 -7.99 -15.99 -8.89
C LEU A 358 -7.22 -17.26 -9.24
N PRO A 359 -7.81 -18.47 -9.04
CA PRO A 359 -7.19 -19.69 -9.49
C PRO A 359 -7.10 -19.73 -11.03
N VAL A 360 -6.08 -20.39 -11.55
CA VAL A 360 -5.87 -20.52 -13.02
C VAL A 360 -7.13 -21.05 -13.74
N SER A 361 -7.91 -21.93 -13.10
CA SER A 361 -9.17 -22.44 -13.66
C SER A 361 -10.25 -21.37 -13.85
N ALA A 362 -10.15 -20.24 -13.18
CA ALA A 362 -11.09 -19.13 -13.32
C ALA A 362 -11.02 -18.44 -14.71
N MET A 363 -9.91 -18.59 -15.43
CA MET A 363 -9.78 -18.12 -16.81
C MET A 363 -10.79 -18.74 -17.76
N GLU A 364 -11.32 -19.91 -17.43
CA GLU A 364 -12.22 -20.66 -18.31
C GLU A 364 -13.70 -20.32 -18.12
N ASN A 365 -14.10 -19.82 -16.93
CA ASN A 365 -15.53 -19.68 -16.62
C ASN A 365 -15.88 -18.73 -15.47
N ALA A 366 -14.96 -17.87 -15.01
CA ALA A 366 -15.28 -16.95 -13.93
C ALA A 366 -16.20 -15.80 -14.40
N VAL A 367 -17.09 -15.39 -13.49
CA VAL A 367 -17.89 -14.17 -13.61
C VAL A 367 -17.50 -13.26 -12.45
N ILE A 368 -16.76 -12.21 -12.75
CA ILE A 368 -16.12 -11.34 -11.77
C ILE A 368 -16.93 -10.05 -11.67
N PRO A 369 -17.53 -9.75 -10.49
CA PRO A 369 -18.28 -8.53 -10.34
C PRO A 369 -17.37 -7.30 -10.42
N LEU A 370 -17.77 -6.28 -11.20
CA LEU A 370 -17.15 -4.97 -11.25
C LEU A 370 -17.98 -3.93 -10.49
N VAL A 371 -17.27 -3.11 -9.74
CA VAL A 371 -17.82 -1.84 -9.18
C VAL A 371 -17.39 -0.72 -10.10
N ILE A 372 -18.35 0.09 -10.56
CA ILE A 372 -18.09 1.28 -11.36
C ILE A 372 -18.73 2.46 -10.65
N ASN A 373 -17.91 3.46 -10.28
CA ASN A 373 -18.36 4.71 -9.68
C ASN A 373 -18.21 5.85 -10.69
N GLN A 374 -19.34 6.33 -11.23
CA GLN A 374 -19.37 7.39 -12.26
C GLN A 374 -20.58 8.29 -12.10
N LEU A 375 -20.40 9.58 -12.41
CA LEU A 375 -21.48 10.57 -12.33
C LEU A 375 -22.39 10.49 -13.56
N ALA A 376 -23.66 10.81 -13.36
CA ALA A 376 -24.65 10.93 -14.44
C ALA A 376 -24.19 11.93 -15.50
N GLY A 377 -24.36 11.56 -16.77
CA GLY A 377 -24.01 12.38 -17.93
C GLY A 377 -22.53 12.46 -18.27
N GLN A 378 -21.67 11.79 -17.51
CA GLN A 378 -20.24 11.70 -17.79
C GLN A 378 -19.96 10.40 -18.57
N GLU A 379 -19.54 10.54 -19.83
CA GLU A 379 -19.13 9.38 -20.64
C GLU A 379 -17.85 8.78 -20.05
N PHE A 380 -17.85 7.47 -19.90
CA PHE A 380 -16.67 6.71 -19.53
C PHE A 380 -16.43 5.54 -20.49
N ARG A 381 -15.21 5.06 -20.49
CA ARG A 381 -14.74 3.98 -21.34
C ARG A 381 -13.93 2.99 -20.51
N ILE A 382 -14.22 1.69 -20.65
CA ILE A 382 -13.42 0.61 -20.07
C ILE A 382 -12.62 -0.07 -21.18
N ASN A 383 -11.31 -0.09 -20.99
CA ASN A 383 -10.34 -0.65 -21.94
C ASN A 383 -9.64 -1.86 -21.30
N LEU A 384 -9.50 -2.93 -22.06
CA LEU A 384 -8.60 -4.03 -21.73
C LEU A 384 -7.18 -3.63 -22.11
N HIS A 385 -6.44 -3.06 -21.15
CA HIS A 385 -5.10 -2.54 -21.41
C HIS A 385 -4.08 -3.65 -21.65
N THR A 386 -4.19 -4.74 -20.88
CA THR A 386 -3.30 -5.91 -20.98
C THR A 386 -4.10 -7.18 -20.79
N ALA A 387 -3.77 -8.20 -21.55
CA ALA A 387 -4.24 -9.57 -21.36
C ALA A 387 -3.08 -10.51 -21.70
N THR A 388 -2.42 -11.05 -20.67
CA THR A 388 -1.33 -12.02 -20.83
C THR A 388 -1.77 -13.46 -20.62
N ILE A 389 -3.08 -13.67 -20.45
CA ILE A 389 -3.70 -14.98 -20.33
C ILE A 389 -3.66 -15.75 -21.67
N PRO A 390 -3.52 -17.07 -21.66
CA PRO A 390 -3.65 -17.89 -22.86
C PRO A 390 -5.05 -17.76 -23.48
N ASP A 391 -5.13 -17.55 -24.81
CA ASP A 391 -6.38 -17.48 -25.56
C ASP A 391 -7.45 -16.60 -24.88
N PRO A 392 -7.16 -15.31 -24.66
CA PRO A 392 -8.01 -14.46 -23.83
C PRO A 392 -9.40 -14.30 -24.47
N ASN A 393 -10.43 -14.57 -23.69
CA ASN A 393 -11.82 -14.25 -24.02
C ASN A 393 -12.40 -13.48 -22.82
N VAL A 394 -12.41 -12.14 -22.92
CA VAL A 394 -12.80 -11.22 -21.87
C VAL A 394 -13.99 -10.41 -22.32
N TYR A 395 -15.13 -10.64 -21.71
CA TYR A 395 -16.37 -9.93 -22.03
C TYR A 395 -16.81 -9.09 -20.84
N LEU A 396 -17.22 -7.86 -21.11
CA LEU A 396 -17.92 -7.03 -20.13
C LEU A 396 -19.43 -7.14 -20.37
N GLU A 397 -20.16 -7.55 -19.35
CA GLU A 397 -21.62 -7.54 -19.30
C GLU A 397 -22.14 -6.26 -18.63
N ASP A 398 -23.11 -5.61 -19.26
CA ASP A 398 -23.99 -4.63 -18.61
C ASP A 398 -25.39 -5.28 -18.50
N VAL A 399 -25.72 -5.69 -17.28
CA VAL A 399 -26.99 -6.40 -17.00
C VAL A 399 -28.20 -5.51 -17.23
N GLU A 400 -28.11 -4.20 -16.97
CA GLU A 400 -29.24 -3.27 -17.15
C GLU A 400 -29.54 -3.02 -18.62
N GLU A 401 -28.51 -2.87 -19.47
CA GLU A 401 -28.67 -2.69 -20.91
C GLU A 401 -28.83 -4.05 -21.63
N GLY A 402 -28.54 -5.17 -20.97
CA GLY A 402 -28.58 -6.51 -21.55
C GLY A 402 -27.55 -6.69 -22.67
N THR A 403 -26.38 -6.08 -22.53
CA THR A 403 -25.33 -6.09 -23.55
C THR A 403 -24.09 -6.85 -23.07
N MET A 404 -23.37 -7.44 -24.04
CA MET A 404 -22.12 -8.14 -23.83
C MET A 404 -21.08 -7.56 -24.79
N THR A 405 -20.02 -7.00 -24.30
CA THR A 405 -18.93 -6.40 -25.08
C THR A 405 -17.68 -7.24 -24.99
N ASN A 406 -17.16 -7.72 -26.13
CA ASN A 406 -15.84 -8.35 -26.18
C ASN A 406 -14.76 -7.27 -26.09
N LEU A 407 -14.05 -7.21 -24.98
CA LEU A 407 -13.03 -6.19 -24.73
C LEU A 407 -11.75 -6.35 -25.56
N LEU A 408 -11.58 -7.50 -26.24
CA LEU A 408 -10.50 -7.70 -27.20
C LEU A 408 -10.80 -7.05 -28.56
N ASP A 409 -12.09 -6.88 -28.90
CA ASP A 409 -12.52 -6.29 -30.17
C ASP A 409 -12.65 -4.76 -30.08
N GLY A 410 -12.75 -4.21 -28.85
CA GLY A 410 -12.88 -2.78 -28.60
C GLY A 410 -13.32 -2.44 -27.19
N ASP A 411 -13.30 -1.17 -26.88
CA ASP A 411 -13.64 -0.65 -25.56
C ASP A 411 -15.15 -0.68 -25.32
N PHE A 412 -15.54 -0.90 -24.07
CA PHE A 412 -16.89 -0.59 -23.60
C PHE A 412 -17.02 0.92 -23.38
N VAL A 413 -18.03 1.55 -23.99
CA VAL A 413 -18.29 3.00 -23.85
C VAL A 413 -19.72 3.20 -23.40
N TYR A 414 -19.92 3.98 -22.33
CA TYR A 414 -21.24 4.25 -21.78
C TYR A 414 -21.35 5.66 -21.18
N THR A 415 -22.53 6.27 -21.30
CA THR A 415 -22.87 7.52 -20.62
C THR A 415 -24.07 7.28 -19.71
N PRO A 416 -23.86 7.22 -18.38
CA PRO A 416 -24.94 6.91 -17.46
C PRO A 416 -25.98 8.02 -17.37
N THR A 417 -27.24 7.65 -17.23
CA THR A 417 -28.36 8.60 -17.04
C THR A 417 -28.61 8.95 -15.58
N SER A 418 -28.07 8.16 -14.66
CA SER A 418 -28.01 8.37 -13.20
C SER A 418 -26.63 8.05 -12.70
N ASP A 419 -26.25 8.52 -11.50
CA ASP A 419 -24.97 8.18 -10.89
C ASP A 419 -24.87 6.66 -10.75
N LEU A 420 -23.72 6.13 -11.15
CA LEU A 420 -23.35 4.73 -10.97
C LEU A 420 -22.57 4.61 -9.66
N SER A 421 -22.93 3.62 -8.86
CA SER A 421 -22.19 3.25 -7.65
C SER A 421 -22.49 1.81 -7.25
N GLY A 422 -21.52 1.16 -6.66
CA GLY A 422 -21.69 -0.19 -6.14
C GLY A 422 -21.54 -1.29 -7.20
N VAL A 423 -21.92 -2.49 -6.82
CA VAL A 423 -21.78 -3.74 -7.60
C VAL A 423 -23.14 -4.20 -8.13
N GLY A 424 -23.12 -5.07 -9.15
CA GLY A 424 -24.31 -5.81 -9.58
C GLY A 424 -24.83 -5.45 -10.96
N ARG A 425 -24.31 -4.40 -11.58
CA ARG A 425 -24.63 -4.06 -12.95
C ARG A 425 -23.59 -4.59 -13.94
N PHE A 426 -22.30 -4.46 -13.60
CA PHE A 426 -21.20 -4.81 -14.51
C PHE A 426 -20.48 -6.06 -14.04
N PHE A 427 -20.15 -6.94 -14.99
CA PHE A 427 -19.42 -8.18 -14.74
C PHE A 427 -18.39 -8.42 -15.83
N ILE A 428 -17.23 -8.94 -15.45
CA ILE A 428 -16.27 -9.52 -16.40
C ILE A 428 -16.50 -11.01 -16.48
N HIS A 429 -16.77 -11.49 -17.68
CA HIS A 429 -16.85 -12.90 -17.99
C HIS A 429 -15.54 -13.39 -18.60
N MET A 430 -14.95 -14.38 -17.93
CA MET A 430 -13.83 -15.15 -18.44
C MET A 430 -14.39 -16.44 -19.06
N THR A 431 -13.99 -16.79 -20.27
CA THR A 431 -14.50 -18.00 -20.92
C THR A 431 -13.45 -18.62 -21.85
N ALA A 432 -13.41 -19.95 -21.89
CA ALA A 432 -12.61 -20.70 -22.83
C ALA A 432 -13.18 -20.67 -24.27
N ASP A 433 -14.47 -20.37 -24.41
CA ASP A 433 -15.16 -20.31 -25.70
C ASP A 433 -15.55 -18.89 -26.07
N THR A 434 -15.52 -18.55 -27.37
CA THR A 434 -16.02 -17.26 -27.86
C THR A 434 -17.53 -17.15 -27.64
N MET A 435 -17.99 -16.21 -26.80
CA MET A 435 -19.43 -15.95 -26.69
C MET A 435 -19.93 -15.26 -27.96
N SER A 436 -20.92 -15.84 -28.62
CA SER A 436 -21.59 -15.15 -29.72
C SER A 436 -22.55 -14.11 -29.16
N SER A 437 -22.59 -12.92 -29.76
CA SER A 437 -23.51 -11.83 -29.40
C SER A 437 -24.96 -12.23 -29.60
N GLY A 438 -25.53 -12.99 -28.70
CA GLY A 438 -26.90 -13.50 -28.77
C GLY A 438 -27.25 -14.57 -27.75
N GLU A 439 -26.28 -15.15 -27.07
CA GLU A 439 -26.56 -16.06 -25.95
C GLU A 439 -25.89 -15.55 -24.66
N VAL A 440 -26.60 -14.70 -23.96
CA VAL A 440 -26.33 -14.47 -22.54
C VAL A 440 -26.58 -15.81 -21.85
N SER A 441 -25.54 -16.46 -21.34
CA SER A 441 -25.71 -17.61 -20.46
C SER A 441 -26.26 -17.13 -19.12
N THR A 442 -27.57 -16.92 -19.12
CA THR A 442 -28.37 -16.31 -18.07
C THR A 442 -28.70 -17.27 -16.92
N SER A 443 -27.89 -18.27 -16.68
CA SER A 443 -28.20 -19.31 -15.70
C SER A 443 -27.58 -19.08 -14.31
N MET A 444 -26.76 -18.04 -14.12
CA MET A 444 -26.11 -17.80 -12.84
C MET A 444 -26.92 -16.86 -11.97
N LEU A 445 -27.30 -17.36 -10.80
CA LEU A 445 -27.81 -16.53 -9.70
C LEU A 445 -26.64 -15.96 -8.94
N ASN A 446 -26.62 -14.67 -8.73
CA ASN A 446 -25.67 -13.99 -7.88
C ASN A 446 -26.37 -13.41 -6.65
N ALA A 447 -25.76 -13.53 -5.47
CA ALA A 447 -26.29 -13.00 -4.21
C ALA A 447 -25.19 -12.26 -3.47
N TYR A 448 -25.37 -10.97 -3.22
CA TYR A 448 -24.37 -10.15 -2.54
C TYR A 448 -25.00 -9.16 -1.57
N LYS A 449 -24.19 -8.63 -0.66
CA LYS A 449 -24.56 -7.59 0.29
C LYS A 449 -23.52 -6.49 0.23
N GLU A 450 -23.96 -5.27 -0.01
CA GLU A 450 -23.10 -4.09 0.09
C GLU A 450 -22.73 -3.79 1.55
N ILE A 451 -21.59 -3.16 1.76
CA ILE A 451 -21.23 -2.57 3.05
C ILE A 451 -22.39 -1.62 3.44
N ASP A 452 -22.85 -1.70 4.67
CA ASP A 452 -23.96 -0.90 5.22
C ASP A 452 -25.37 -1.18 4.67
N ALA A 453 -25.54 -2.02 3.67
CA ALA A 453 -26.88 -2.40 3.23
C ALA A 453 -27.59 -3.25 4.29
N SER A 454 -28.85 -2.97 4.55
CA SER A 454 -29.72 -3.78 5.40
C SER A 454 -30.41 -4.93 4.67
N TYR A 455 -30.06 -5.16 3.40
CA TYR A 455 -30.67 -6.16 2.51
C TYR A 455 -29.58 -6.91 1.73
N ILE A 456 -29.96 -8.08 1.21
CA ILE A 456 -29.15 -8.88 0.28
C ILE A 456 -29.80 -8.72 -1.09
N THR A 457 -29.02 -8.40 -2.11
CA THR A 457 -29.44 -8.35 -3.50
C THR A 457 -29.24 -9.73 -4.14
N ILE A 458 -30.24 -10.22 -4.89
CA ILE A 458 -30.17 -11.45 -5.65
C ILE A 458 -30.47 -11.11 -7.10
N GLU A 459 -29.53 -11.38 -7.98
CA GLU A 459 -29.62 -11.10 -9.41
C GLU A 459 -29.66 -12.39 -10.22
N GLY A 460 -30.04 -12.28 -11.50
CA GLY A 460 -30.20 -13.42 -12.39
C GLY A 460 -31.51 -14.19 -12.21
N LEU A 461 -32.45 -13.71 -11.42
CA LEU A 461 -33.74 -14.37 -11.19
C LEU A 461 -34.59 -14.44 -12.48
N ALA A 462 -34.61 -13.38 -13.27
CA ALA A 462 -35.40 -13.29 -14.50
C ALA A 462 -34.96 -14.32 -15.56
N THR A 463 -33.80 -14.87 -15.41
CA THR A 463 -33.22 -15.83 -16.35
C THR A 463 -33.36 -17.28 -15.92
N GLN A 464 -33.93 -17.52 -14.74
CA GLN A 464 -34.16 -18.88 -14.25
C GLN A 464 -35.42 -19.48 -14.88
N ALA A 465 -35.31 -20.73 -15.33
CA ALA A 465 -36.43 -21.44 -15.93
C ALA A 465 -37.53 -21.86 -14.94
N ASN A 466 -37.21 -21.84 -13.63
CA ASN A 466 -38.10 -22.26 -12.55
C ASN A 466 -38.04 -21.27 -11.39
N GLU A 467 -39.02 -21.38 -10.49
CA GLU A 467 -38.99 -20.64 -9.21
C GLU A 467 -37.69 -20.93 -8.44
N THR A 468 -37.07 -19.88 -7.89
CA THR A 468 -35.83 -19.97 -7.12
C THR A 468 -36.13 -19.98 -5.63
N ASN A 469 -35.70 -21.03 -4.94
CA ASN A 469 -35.76 -21.10 -3.49
C ASN A 469 -34.49 -20.49 -2.88
N VAL A 470 -34.70 -19.52 -1.99
CA VAL A 470 -33.61 -18.84 -1.26
C VAL A 470 -33.73 -19.13 0.22
N SER A 471 -32.66 -19.65 0.80
CA SER A 471 -32.55 -19.87 2.26
C SER A 471 -31.31 -19.17 2.81
N LEU A 472 -31.49 -18.42 3.89
CA LEU A 472 -30.42 -17.75 4.62
C LEU A 472 -30.14 -18.49 5.92
N TYR A 473 -28.88 -18.78 6.19
CA TYR A 473 -28.42 -19.46 7.38
C TYR A 473 -27.45 -18.57 8.16
N ILE A 474 -27.49 -18.62 9.48
CA ILE A 474 -26.41 -18.08 10.30
C ILE A 474 -25.23 -19.03 10.27
N ILE A 475 -24.03 -18.54 10.64
CA ILE A 475 -22.77 -19.31 10.66
C ILE A 475 -22.85 -20.63 11.47
N LEU A 476 -23.81 -20.76 12.38
CA LEU A 476 -24.07 -21.99 13.14
C LEU A 476 -25.06 -22.95 12.45
N GLY A 477 -25.40 -22.71 11.18
CA GLY A 477 -26.27 -23.57 10.37
C GLY A 477 -27.78 -23.48 10.68
N ARG A 478 -28.23 -22.50 11.47
CA ARG A 478 -29.67 -22.29 11.72
C ARG A 478 -30.25 -21.43 10.62
N GLU A 479 -31.27 -21.93 9.93
CA GLU A 479 -32.04 -21.18 8.95
C GLU A 479 -32.75 -19.99 9.61
N VAL A 480 -32.61 -18.78 9.04
CA VAL A 480 -33.21 -17.54 9.51
C VAL A 480 -34.23 -16.96 8.54
N LEU A 481 -34.12 -17.36 7.26
CA LEU A 481 -35.09 -17.00 6.23
C LEU A 481 -35.16 -18.14 5.21
N SER A 482 -36.36 -18.44 4.73
CA SER A 482 -36.58 -19.23 3.52
C SER A 482 -37.72 -18.61 2.74
N THR A 483 -37.50 -18.40 1.45
CA THR A 483 -38.51 -17.82 0.55
C THR A 483 -38.34 -18.36 -0.85
N THR A 484 -39.40 -18.30 -1.62
CA THR A 484 -39.39 -18.65 -3.05
C THR A 484 -39.61 -17.37 -3.83
N LEU A 485 -38.69 -17.11 -4.78
CA LEU A 485 -38.71 -15.96 -5.66
C LEU A 485 -39.19 -16.40 -7.05
N ASN A 486 -40.12 -15.66 -7.63
CA ASN A 486 -40.69 -15.95 -8.95
C ASN A 486 -39.91 -15.15 -10.01
N ASN A 487 -39.86 -15.71 -11.20
CA ASN A 487 -39.30 -15.12 -12.42
C ASN A 487 -40.30 -14.05 -12.95
N ASN A 488 -40.22 -12.83 -12.50
CA ASN A 488 -41.05 -11.73 -13.04
C ASN A 488 -40.16 -10.56 -13.45
#